data_c88336ea0d3a12584dc92acb5dfb8b54
#
_entry.id   c88336ea0d3a12584dc92acb5dfb8b54
#
_cell.length_a   1.000
_cell.length_b   1.000
_cell.length_c   1.000
_cell.angle_alpha   90.00
_cell.angle_beta   90.00
_cell.angle_gamma   90.00
#
_symmetry.space_group_name_H-M   'P 1'
#
loop_
_entity.id
_entity.type
_entity.pdbx_description
1 polymer ?
#
loop_
_entity_poly.entity_id
_entity_poly.type
_entity_poly.pdbx_seq_one_letter_code
_entity_poly.pdbx_strand_id
1 'polypeptide(L)'
;MELGLTGKTAAVAAGTAGLGLGTAKALAVDGVRVVVCGRDENRLEKALSEIGHGAIGFVCDVSTDVGGREFAEHAIAMLGSVDILVANGGGPPPGGFSQTPEAQYLEALQKNLLSVVAMCQVVVPPMRERGWGRVLAITSVAVRQPMNNLILSNTARAGVTGFLKTLAREVAGDGVTVNSIQPGTHATDRITQLYGADPDVKAMGIPAGIMGDADDFGRIGAFMCSDSAKFMTGVQLHVDGGSYAGLL
;
A
#
# COMPACT_ATOMS: atom_id res chain seq x y z
N MET A 1 13.27 17.31 -6.66
CA MET A 1 14.00 16.92 -5.43
C MET A 1 14.67 15.60 -5.75
N GLU A 2 15.93 15.46 -5.47
CA GLU A 2 16.59 14.16 -5.63
C GLU A 2 16.25 13.28 -4.42
N LEU A 3 15.66 12.12 -4.67
CA LEU A 3 15.16 11.23 -3.61
C LEU A 3 16.15 10.13 -3.21
N GLY A 4 17.28 9.99 -3.92
CA GLY A 4 18.27 8.92 -3.67
C GLY A 4 17.76 7.52 -3.99
N LEU A 5 16.78 7.41 -4.90
CA LEU A 5 16.12 6.14 -5.24
C LEU A 5 16.67 5.47 -6.51
N THR A 6 17.43 6.18 -7.32
CA THR A 6 17.97 5.67 -8.59
C THR A 6 18.75 4.37 -8.36
N GLY A 7 18.43 3.35 -9.16
CA GLY A 7 19.05 2.02 -9.09
C GLY A 7 18.52 1.09 -8.00
N LYS A 8 17.62 1.56 -7.13
CA LYS A 8 16.91 0.72 -6.16
C LYS A 8 15.90 -0.20 -6.86
N THR A 9 15.42 -1.18 -6.13
CA THR A 9 14.42 -2.15 -6.59
C THR A 9 13.16 -2.07 -5.74
N ALA A 10 11.99 -2.14 -6.36
CA ALA A 10 10.71 -2.08 -5.65
C ALA A 10 9.75 -3.19 -6.06
N ALA A 11 9.12 -3.82 -5.08
CA ALA A 11 8.00 -4.72 -5.23
C ALA A 11 6.71 -4.01 -4.79
N VAL A 12 5.76 -3.80 -5.72
CA VAL A 12 4.49 -3.13 -5.45
C VAL A 12 3.34 -4.12 -5.59
N ALA A 13 2.81 -4.58 -4.48
CA ALA A 13 1.69 -5.51 -4.43
C ALA A 13 0.40 -4.84 -4.94
N ALA A 14 -0.41 -5.59 -5.73
CA ALA A 14 -1.65 -5.09 -6.33
C ALA A 14 -1.44 -3.72 -7.04
N GLY A 15 -0.34 -3.59 -7.77
CA GLY A 15 0.12 -2.35 -8.42
C GLY A 15 -0.50 -2.07 -9.79
N THR A 16 -1.57 -2.76 -10.18
CA THR A 16 -2.18 -2.63 -11.52
C THR A 16 -3.30 -1.60 -11.60
N ALA A 17 -3.65 -0.92 -10.50
CA ALA A 17 -4.67 0.12 -10.49
C ALA A 17 -4.53 1.03 -9.27
N GLY A 18 -5.19 2.19 -9.31
CA GLY A 18 -5.37 3.11 -8.20
C GLY A 18 -4.07 3.52 -7.51
N LEU A 19 -4.08 3.53 -6.18
CA LEU A 19 -2.96 4.04 -5.37
C LEU A 19 -1.67 3.22 -5.52
N GLY A 20 -1.80 1.89 -5.69
CA GLY A 20 -0.66 1.03 -5.97
C GLY A 20 0.00 1.36 -7.30
N LEU A 21 -0.80 1.57 -8.36
CA LEU A 21 -0.29 1.99 -9.67
C LEU A 21 0.37 3.37 -9.61
N GLY A 22 -0.28 4.36 -8.97
CA GLY A 22 0.31 5.69 -8.80
C GLY A 22 1.65 5.64 -8.06
N THR A 23 1.76 4.78 -7.03
CA THR A 23 3.03 4.59 -6.30
C THR A 23 4.09 3.91 -7.16
N ALA A 24 3.71 2.90 -7.95
CA ALA A 24 4.63 2.24 -8.88
C ALA A 24 5.17 3.19 -9.95
N LYS A 25 4.31 4.03 -10.53
CA LYS A 25 4.68 5.09 -11.49
C LYS A 25 5.67 6.08 -10.88
N ALA A 26 5.37 6.59 -9.70
CA ALA A 26 6.25 7.56 -9.02
C ALA A 26 7.64 6.98 -8.74
N LEU A 27 7.72 5.74 -8.23
CA LEU A 27 8.99 5.06 -8.00
C LEU A 27 9.77 4.84 -9.30
N ALA A 28 9.10 4.42 -10.38
CA ALA A 28 9.74 4.19 -11.67
C ALA A 28 10.32 5.48 -12.28
N VAL A 29 9.61 6.61 -12.17
CA VAL A 29 10.08 7.94 -12.60
C VAL A 29 11.35 8.35 -11.85
N ASP A 30 11.49 7.99 -10.57
CA ASP A 30 12.67 8.26 -9.75
C ASP A 30 13.83 7.24 -9.97
N GLY A 31 13.73 6.42 -11.04
CA GLY A 31 14.79 5.51 -11.46
C GLY A 31 14.83 4.18 -10.68
N VAL A 32 13.74 3.81 -10.01
CA VAL A 32 13.59 2.52 -9.34
C VAL A 32 13.20 1.45 -10.35
N ARG A 33 13.82 0.28 -10.28
CA ARG A 33 13.38 -0.92 -11.02
C ARG A 33 12.16 -1.52 -10.32
N VAL A 34 11.00 -1.43 -10.96
CA VAL A 34 9.72 -1.79 -10.33
C VAL A 34 9.21 -3.13 -10.85
N VAL A 35 8.78 -4.00 -9.93
CA VAL A 35 7.92 -5.15 -10.23
C VAL A 35 6.55 -4.94 -9.59
N VAL A 36 5.49 -5.24 -10.35
CA VAL A 36 4.11 -5.16 -9.87
C VAL A 36 3.39 -6.49 -10.06
N CYS A 37 2.32 -6.69 -9.30
CA CYS A 37 1.40 -7.79 -9.56
C CYS A 37 -0.06 -7.34 -9.58
N GLY A 38 -0.89 -8.15 -10.19
CA GLY A 38 -2.35 -8.06 -10.20
C GLY A 38 -2.96 -9.39 -10.60
N ARG A 39 -4.27 -9.53 -10.49
CA ARG A 39 -4.97 -10.80 -10.76
C ARG A 39 -5.42 -10.96 -12.21
N ASP A 40 -5.41 -9.89 -12.97
CA ASP A 40 -5.89 -9.82 -14.33
C ASP A 40 -4.74 -9.45 -15.27
N GLU A 41 -4.49 -10.29 -16.27
CA GLU A 41 -3.37 -10.16 -17.20
C GLU A 41 -3.49 -8.90 -18.07
N ASN A 42 -4.68 -8.60 -18.58
CA ASN A 42 -4.90 -7.43 -19.43
C ASN A 42 -4.68 -6.12 -18.65
N ARG A 43 -5.14 -6.08 -17.38
CA ARG A 43 -4.87 -4.94 -16.49
C ARG A 43 -3.39 -4.84 -16.15
N LEU A 44 -2.69 -5.95 -16.01
CA LEU A 44 -1.26 -5.96 -15.77
C LEU A 44 -0.50 -5.37 -16.96
N GLU A 45 -0.78 -5.82 -18.18
CA GLU A 45 -0.14 -5.29 -19.40
C GLU A 45 -0.37 -3.77 -19.55
N LYS A 46 -1.61 -3.33 -19.34
CA LYS A 46 -1.95 -1.90 -19.35
C LYS A 46 -1.16 -1.13 -18.30
N ALA A 47 -1.11 -1.63 -17.06
CA ALA A 47 -0.38 -1.00 -15.97
C ALA A 47 1.13 -0.91 -16.27
N LEU A 48 1.74 -1.96 -16.81
CA LEU A 48 3.15 -1.95 -17.21
C LEU A 48 3.43 -0.89 -18.27
N SER A 49 2.52 -0.74 -19.25
CA SER A 49 2.62 0.33 -20.25
C SER A 49 2.52 1.72 -19.64
N GLU A 50 1.63 1.93 -18.66
CA GLU A 50 1.45 3.20 -17.95
C GLU A 50 2.62 3.54 -17.01
N ILE A 51 3.19 2.55 -16.32
CA ILE A 51 4.36 2.74 -15.47
C ILE A 51 5.57 3.07 -16.33
N GLY A 52 5.75 2.36 -17.45
CA GLY A 52 6.90 2.56 -18.33
C GLY A 52 8.23 2.18 -17.66
N HIS A 53 9.32 2.87 -18.03
CA HIS A 53 10.65 2.77 -17.39
C HIS A 53 11.20 1.34 -17.23
N GLY A 54 10.74 0.38 -18.09
CA GLY A 54 11.15 -1.01 -18.00
C GLY A 54 10.55 -1.76 -16.81
N ALA A 55 9.43 -1.30 -16.27
CA ALA A 55 8.70 -2.00 -15.22
C ALA A 55 8.29 -3.41 -15.70
N ILE A 56 8.35 -4.36 -14.81
CA ILE A 56 7.99 -5.76 -15.05
C ILE A 56 6.89 -6.21 -14.10
N GLY A 57 6.24 -7.31 -14.39
CA GLY A 57 5.16 -7.80 -13.53
C GLY A 57 4.73 -9.22 -13.87
N PHE A 58 3.90 -9.77 -13.01
CA PHE A 58 3.33 -11.10 -13.16
C PHE A 58 1.96 -11.21 -12.51
N VAL A 59 1.16 -12.16 -12.97
CA VAL A 59 -0.17 -12.42 -12.38
C VAL A 59 -0.01 -13.09 -11.03
N CYS A 60 -0.56 -12.47 -9.98
CA CYS A 60 -0.54 -13.00 -8.62
C CYS A 60 -1.70 -12.41 -7.81
N ASP A 61 -2.32 -13.24 -6.97
CA ASP A 61 -3.35 -12.80 -6.01
C ASP A 61 -2.77 -12.70 -4.60
N VAL A 62 -2.50 -11.49 -4.16
CA VAL A 62 -1.99 -11.18 -2.82
C VAL A 62 -3.09 -11.10 -1.75
N SER A 63 -4.25 -11.72 -1.97
CA SER A 63 -5.36 -11.70 -1.01
C SER A 63 -5.21 -12.70 0.15
N THR A 64 -4.14 -13.50 0.15
CA THR A 64 -3.82 -14.46 1.19
C THR A 64 -2.36 -14.33 1.62
N ASP A 65 -2.01 -14.92 2.76
CA ASP A 65 -0.62 -15.01 3.22
C ASP A 65 0.25 -15.80 2.24
N VAL A 66 -0.28 -16.89 1.65
CA VAL A 66 0.41 -17.67 0.62
C VAL A 66 0.72 -16.79 -0.60
N GLY A 67 -0.29 -16.12 -1.15
CA GLY A 67 -0.08 -15.25 -2.30
C GLY A 67 0.81 -14.04 -2.00
N GLY A 68 0.75 -13.50 -0.77
CA GLY A 68 1.67 -12.45 -0.34
C GLY A 68 3.14 -12.93 -0.30
N ARG A 69 3.36 -14.15 0.18
CA ARG A 69 4.69 -14.79 0.19
C ARG A 69 5.20 -15.05 -1.23
N GLU A 70 4.39 -15.69 -2.07
CA GLU A 70 4.72 -15.97 -3.47
C GLU A 70 5.08 -14.69 -4.23
N PHE A 71 4.31 -13.62 -4.04
CA PHE A 71 4.61 -12.33 -4.65
C PHE A 71 6.00 -11.82 -4.24
N ALA A 72 6.33 -11.85 -2.97
CA ALA A 72 7.60 -11.36 -2.46
C ALA A 72 8.79 -12.20 -2.95
N GLU A 73 8.66 -13.53 -2.97
CA GLU A 73 9.67 -14.46 -3.47
C GLU A 73 9.93 -14.27 -4.98
N HIS A 74 8.86 -14.19 -5.79
CA HIS A 74 8.98 -13.91 -7.22
C HIS A 74 9.59 -12.54 -7.51
N ALA A 75 9.23 -11.51 -6.73
CA ALA A 75 9.82 -10.20 -6.86
C ALA A 75 11.34 -10.21 -6.62
N ILE A 76 11.79 -10.94 -5.60
CA ILE A 76 13.23 -11.14 -5.34
C ILE A 76 13.88 -11.89 -6.51
N ALA A 77 13.26 -12.96 -7.01
CA ALA A 77 13.81 -13.74 -8.12
C ALA A 77 13.96 -12.90 -9.40
N MET A 78 13.01 -12.02 -9.69
CA MET A 78 13.03 -11.16 -10.89
C MET A 78 13.99 -9.96 -10.78
N LEU A 79 14.13 -9.37 -9.59
CA LEU A 79 14.92 -8.16 -9.36
C LEU A 79 16.33 -8.46 -8.83
N GLY A 80 16.57 -9.66 -8.29
CA GLY A 80 17.77 -10.05 -7.55
C GLY A 80 17.71 -9.65 -6.08
N SER A 81 17.04 -8.56 -5.76
CA SER A 81 16.75 -8.09 -4.38
C SER A 81 15.53 -7.19 -4.39
N VAL A 82 14.93 -6.99 -3.23
CA VAL A 82 13.87 -5.98 -3.02
C VAL A 82 14.37 -5.00 -1.97
N ASP A 83 14.53 -3.74 -2.38
CA ASP A 83 14.91 -2.64 -1.49
C ASP A 83 13.67 -1.95 -0.92
N ILE A 84 12.59 -1.87 -1.70
CA ILE A 84 11.34 -1.22 -1.34
C ILE A 84 10.20 -2.21 -1.48
N LEU A 85 9.44 -2.44 -0.42
CA LEU A 85 8.16 -3.15 -0.45
C LEU A 85 7.03 -2.13 -0.31
N VAL A 86 6.16 -2.05 -1.32
CA VAL A 86 4.87 -1.38 -1.19
C VAL A 86 3.79 -2.43 -0.96
N ALA A 87 3.44 -2.64 0.31
CA ALA A 87 2.41 -3.57 0.72
C ALA A 87 1.03 -2.94 0.51
N ASN A 88 0.35 -3.34 -0.56
CA ASN A 88 -0.95 -2.85 -0.97
C ASN A 88 -1.87 -4.02 -1.32
N GLY A 89 -3.17 -3.81 -1.20
CA GLY A 89 -4.18 -4.81 -1.54
C GLY A 89 -5.57 -4.21 -1.61
N GLY A 90 -6.49 -4.91 -2.27
CA GLY A 90 -7.88 -4.52 -2.33
C GLY A 90 -8.55 -4.47 -0.95
N GLY A 91 -9.45 -3.51 -0.75
CA GLY A 91 -10.26 -3.46 0.46
C GLY A 91 -11.28 -4.61 0.52
N PRO A 92 -11.72 -5.03 1.72
CA PRO A 92 -12.81 -5.97 1.89
C PRO A 92 -14.15 -5.31 1.50
N PRO A 93 -15.24 -6.09 1.34
CA PRO A 93 -16.55 -5.54 1.05
C PRO A 93 -17.02 -4.59 2.16
N PRO A 94 -17.85 -3.58 1.84
CA PRO A 94 -18.47 -2.72 2.85
C PRO A 94 -19.51 -3.50 3.64
N GLY A 95 -19.79 -3.06 4.86
CA GLY A 95 -20.82 -3.61 5.75
C GLY A 95 -20.61 -3.16 7.18
N GLY A 96 -21.73 -3.11 7.92
CA GLY A 96 -21.74 -2.92 9.37
C GLY A 96 -21.85 -4.27 10.10
N PHE A 97 -21.90 -4.25 11.42
CA PHE A 97 -21.92 -5.44 12.26
C PHE A 97 -23.05 -6.43 11.89
N SER A 98 -24.26 -5.93 11.71
CA SER A 98 -25.44 -6.77 11.46
C SER A 98 -25.43 -7.47 10.09
N GLN A 99 -24.68 -6.96 9.12
CA GLN A 99 -24.63 -7.48 7.75
C GLN A 99 -23.37 -8.30 7.45
N THR A 100 -22.45 -8.39 8.42
CA THR A 100 -21.13 -9.00 8.18
C THR A 100 -21.02 -10.36 8.87
N PRO A 101 -21.08 -11.48 8.13
CA PRO A 101 -20.88 -12.82 8.68
C PRO A 101 -19.49 -13.02 9.25
N GLU A 102 -19.36 -13.86 10.28
CA GLU A 102 -18.08 -14.16 10.94
C GLU A 102 -16.98 -14.63 9.95
N ALA A 103 -17.32 -15.46 8.97
CA ALA A 103 -16.38 -15.96 7.98
C ALA A 103 -15.66 -14.84 7.20
N GLN A 104 -16.33 -13.71 6.92
CA GLN A 104 -15.74 -12.60 6.20
C GLN A 104 -14.63 -11.87 6.99
N TYR A 105 -14.61 -11.99 8.32
CA TYR A 105 -13.52 -11.45 9.12
C TYR A 105 -12.21 -12.19 8.86
N LEU A 106 -12.24 -13.51 8.72
CA LEU A 106 -11.06 -14.30 8.37
C LEU A 106 -10.51 -13.90 7.00
N GLU A 107 -11.39 -13.75 6.00
CA GLU A 107 -11.01 -13.30 4.65
C GLU A 107 -10.38 -11.88 4.68
N ALA A 108 -10.96 -10.97 5.46
CA ALA A 108 -10.45 -9.61 5.61
C ALA A 108 -9.08 -9.58 6.31
N LEU A 109 -8.89 -10.41 7.35
CA LEU A 109 -7.61 -10.57 8.03
C LEU A 109 -6.56 -11.19 7.11
N GLN A 110 -6.91 -12.22 6.34
CA GLN A 110 -6.03 -12.79 5.34
C GLN A 110 -5.54 -11.72 4.35
N LYS A 111 -6.48 -10.98 3.75
CA LYS A 111 -6.21 -10.00 2.71
C LYS A 111 -5.42 -8.77 3.18
N ASN A 112 -5.74 -8.23 4.34
CA ASN A 112 -5.26 -6.90 4.75
C ASN A 112 -4.32 -6.91 5.97
N LEU A 113 -4.07 -8.08 6.56
CA LEU A 113 -3.10 -8.29 7.64
C LEU A 113 -2.11 -9.38 7.29
N LEU A 114 -2.55 -10.64 7.15
CA LEU A 114 -1.64 -11.77 7.05
C LEU A 114 -0.82 -11.78 5.76
N SER A 115 -1.40 -11.32 4.64
CA SER A 115 -0.66 -11.14 3.39
C SER A 115 0.50 -10.14 3.55
N VAL A 116 0.27 -9.03 4.26
CA VAL A 116 1.32 -8.03 4.54
C VAL A 116 2.40 -8.61 5.45
N VAL A 117 2.01 -9.35 6.49
CA VAL A 117 2.95 -10.06 7.37
C VAL A 117 3.82 -11.01 6.56
N ALA A 118 3.21 -11.82 5.68
CA ALA A 118 3.92 -12.79 4.86
C ALA A 118 4.92 -12.13 3.89
N MET A 119 4.52 -11.02 3.23
CA MET A 119 5.43 -10.23 2.39
C MET A 119 6.63 -9.71 3.21
N CYS A 120 6.37 -9.14 4.39
CA CYS A 120 7.43 -8.62 5.26
C CYS A 120 8.38 -9.73 5.74
N GLN A 121 7.87 -10.93 6.06
CA GLN A 121 8.69 -12.06 6.47
C GLN A 121 9.71 -12.51 5.40
N VAL A 122 9.39 -12.29 4.13
CA VAL A 122 10.29 -12.62 3.01
C VAL A 122 11.30 -11.50 2.75
N VAL A 123 10.86 -10.24 2.69
CA VAL A 123 11.72 -9.14 2.22
C VAL A 123 12.52 -8.45 3.32
N VAL A 124 12.04 -8.43 4.57
CA VAL A 124 12.69 -7.68 5.64
C VAL A 124 14.02 -8.32 6.09
N PRO A 125 14.15 -9.65 6.26
CA PRO A 125 15.43 -10.22 6.66
C PRO A 125 16.59 -9.83 5.73
N PRO A 126 16.52 -10.00 4.40
CA PRO A 126 17.60 -9.57 3.51
C PRO A 126 17.78 -8.04 3.45
N MET A 127 16.74 -7.21 3.72
CA MET A 127 16.91 -5.76 3.87
C MET A 127 17.80 -5.43 5.09
N ARG A 128 17.57 -6.09 6.22
CA ARG A 128 18.36 -5.94 7.46
C ARG A 128 19.83 -6.30 7.22
N GLU A 129 20.09 -7.42 6.55
CA GLU A 129 21.45 -7.86 6.22
C GLU A 129 22.22 -6.84 5.35
N ARG A 130 21.51 -6.15 4.44
CA ARG A 130 22.09 -5.11 3.57
C ARG A 130 22.17 -3.73 4.24
N GLY A 131 21.60 -3.55 5.43
CA GLY A 131 21.57 -2.27 6.14
C GLY A 131 20.72 -1.18 5.46
N TRP A 132 19.81 -1.57 4.56
CA TRP A 132 18.92 -0.66 3.85
C TRP A 132 17.60 -1.35 3.44
N GLY A 133 16.49 -0.72 3.74
CA GLY A 133 15.18 -1.20 3.32
C GLY A 133 14.06 -0.18 3.58
N ARG A 134 13.01 -0.26 2.78
CA ARG A 134 11.80 0.56 2.93
C ARG A 134 10.56 -0.32 2.82
N VAL A 135 9.75 -0.34 3.86
CA VAL A 135 8.42 -0.95 3.84
C VAL A 135 7.39 0.17 3.94
N LEU A 136 6.57 0.30 2.90
CA LEU A 136 5.45 1.24 2.85
C LEU A 136 4.16 0.46 2.69
N ALA A 137 3.27 0.51 3.70
CA ALA A 137 1.95 -0.11 3.61
C ALA A 137 0.88 0.94 3.26
N ILE A 138 0.08 0.66 2.23
CA ILE A 138 -1.10 1.48 1.91
C ILE A 138 -2.27 0.94 2.73
N THR A 139 -2.66 1.71 3.76
CA THR A 139 -3.72 1.29 4.70
C THR A 139 -5.02 2.10 4.48
N SER A 140 -5.47 2.87 5.44
CA SER A 140 -6.67 3.71 5.36
C SER A 140 -6.72 4.68 6.54
N VAL A 141 -7.31 5.85 6.38
CA VAL A 141 -7.69 6.72 7.51
C VAL A 141 -8.63 6.02 8.50
N ALA A 142 -9.38 5.02 8.04
CA ALA A 142 -10.29 4.24 8.85
C ALA A 142 -9.63 3.45 10.00
N VAL A 143 -8.31 3.31 10.01
CA VAL A 143 -7.58 2.70 11.15
C VAL A 143 -7.56 3.61 12.38
N ARG A 144 -7.68 4.91 12.18
CA ARG A 144 -7.72 5.91 13.26
C ARG A 144 -9.12 6.44 13.51
N GLN A 145 -9.91 6.59 12.46
CA GLN A 145 -11.30 7.06 12.52
C GLN A 145 -12.20 6.01 11.86
N PRO A 146 -12.67 5.00 12.62
CA PRO A 146 -13.47 3.91 12.09
C PRO A 146 -14.71 4.41 11.35
N MET A 147 -14.98 3.87 10.18
CA MET A 147 -16.14 4.18 9.37
C MET A 147 -17.23 3.13 9.60
N ASN A 148 -18.47 3.56 9.86
CA ASN A 148 -19.57 2.68 10.28
C ASN A 148 -19.89 1.53 9.31
N ASN A 149 -19.66 1.74 8.00
CA ASN A 149 -19.94 0.76 6.95
C ASN A 149 -18.68 0.01 6.47
N LEU A 150 -17.57 0.07 7.20
CA LEU A 150 -16.31 -0.58 6.82
C LEU A 150 -15.73 -1.45 7.95
N ILE A 151 -16.60 -2.18 8.68
CA ILE A 151 -16.18 -2.93 9.88
C ILE A 151 -15.01 -3.89 9.60
N LEU A 152 -15.03 -4.61 8.50
CA LEU A 152 -13.97 -5.54 8.10
C LEU A 152 -12.63 -4.81 7.85
N SER A 153 -12.70 -3.68 7.14
CA SER A 153 -11.51 -2.86 6.88
C SER A 153 -10.95 -2.24 8.15
N ASN A 154 -11.83 -1.69 9.01
CA ASN A 154 -11.44 -1.12 10.30
C ASN A 154 -10.68 -2.16 11.13
N THR A 155 -11.24 -3.37 11.25
CA THR A 155 -10.67 -4.47 12.05
C THR A 155 -9.32 -4.92 11.51
N ALA A 156 -9.25 -5.30 10.23
CA ALA A 156 -8.04 -5.86 9.65
C ALA A 156 -6.90 -4.82 9.53
N ARG A 157 -7.24 -3.59 9.18
CA ARG A 157 -6.23 -2.54 9.01
C ARG A 157 -5.73 -1.95 10.34
N ALA A 158 -6.53 -1.98 11.40
CA ALA A 158 -6.04 -1.70 12.75
C ALA A 158 -5.00 -2.75 13.17
N GLY A 159 -5.26 -4.02 12.91
CA GLY A 159 -4.33 -5.11 13.19
C GLY A 159 -2.99 -4.96 12.47
N VAL A 160 -3.01 -4.71 11.14
CA VAL A 160 -1.76 -4.51 10.39
C VAL A 160 -1.01 -3.25 10.84
N THR A 161 -1.70 -2.22 11.27
CA THR A 161 -1.08 -1.00 11.78
C THR A 161 -0.28 -1.29 13.06
N GLY A 162 -0.81 -2.12 13.96
CA GLY A 162 -0.09 -2.58 15.14
C GLY A 162 1.14 -3.42 14.79
N PHE A 163 1.02 -4.36 13.84
CA PHE A 163 2.13 -5.13 13.32
C PHE A 163 3.25 -4.24 12.76
N LEU A 164 2.91 -3.31 11.85
CA LEU A 164 3.87 -2.41 11.23
C LEU A 164 4.61 -1.54 12.24
N LYS A 165 3.90 -1.05 13.28
CA LYS A 165 4.52 -0.25 14.35
C LYS A 165 5.51 -1.06 15.18
N THR A 166 5.19 -2.30 15.47
CA THR A 166 6.09 -3.21 16.20
C THR A 166 7.33 -3.52 15.35
N LEU A 167 7.14 -3.91 14.08
CA LEU A 167 8.20 -4.18 13.15
C LEU A 167 9.14 -2.99 12.96
N ALA A 168 8.58 -1.77 12.82
CA ALA A 168 9.36 -0.56 12.67
C ALA A 168 10.37 -0.35 13.82
N ARG A 169 9.95 -0.62 15.05
CA ARG A 169 10.81 -0.50 16.22
C ARG A 169 11.89 -1.57 16.29
N GLU A 170 11.57 -2.77 15.81
CA GLU A 170 12.51 -3.89 15.81
C GLU A 170 13.65 -3.68 14.82
N VAL A 171 13.35 -3.18 13.60
CA VAL A 171 14.30 -3.14 12.48
C VAL A 171 14.94 -1.77 12.25
N ALA A 172 14.58 -0.75 13.01
CA ALA A 172 15.08 0.62 12.81
C ALA A 172 16.62 0.71 12.90
N GLY A 173 17.23 -0.04 13.82
CA GLY A 173 18.69 -0.09 13.98
C GLY A 173 19.42 -0.74 12.80
N ASP A 174 18.72 -1.49 11.96
CA ASP A 174 19.27 -2.18 10.80
C ASP A 174 19.12 -1.36 9.50
N GLY A 175 18.81 -0.07 9.58
CA GLY A 175 18.64 0.81 8.41
C GLY A 175 17.34 0.59 7.62
N VAL A 176 16.38 -0.15 8.17
CA VAL A 176 15.07 -0.41 7.57
C VAL A 176 14.02 0.49 8.16
N THR A 177 13.27 1.22 7.32
CA THR A 177 12.11 1.98 7.76
C THR A 177 10.81 1.27 7.40
N VAL A 178 9.84 1.31 8.29
CA VAL A 178 8.52 0.70 8.12
C VAL A 178 7.46 1.74 8.43
N ASN A 179 6.71 2.15 7.42
CA ASN A 179 5.71 3.21 7.53
C ASN A 179 4.40 2.79 6.88
N SER A 180 3.32 3.47 7.23
CA SER A 180 2.06 3.37 6.50
C SER A 180 1.59 4.73 6.01
N ILE A 181 0.98 4.73 4.82
CA ILE A 181 0.30 5.88 4.26
C ILE A 181 -1.20 5.58 4.28
N GLN A 182 -1.97 6.53 4.79
CA GLN A 182 -3.39 6.37 5.10
C GLN A 182 -4.23 7.24 4.17
N PRO A 183 -4.69 6.68 3.03
CA PRO A 183 -5.52 7.44 2.12
C PRO A 183 -6.89 7.73 2.73
N GLY A 184 -7.38 8.94 2.49
CA GLY A 184 -8.79 9.27 2.48
C GLY A 184 -9.44 8.88 1.15
N THR A 185 -10.39 9.68 0.69
CA THR A 185 -11.09 9.44 -0.58
C THR A 185 -10.24 9.93 -1.76
N HIS A 186 -9.75 8.99 -2.57
CA HIS A 186 -9.01 9.26 -3.80
C HIS A 186 -9.80 8.77 -5.02
N ALA A 187 -9.73 9.48 -6.13
CA ALA A 187 -10.39 9.12 -7.39
C ALA A 187 -9.81 7.81 -7.96
N THR A 188 -10.43 6.70 -7.64
CA THR A 188 -10.00 5.34 -8.02
C THR A 188 -11.22 4.46 -8.31
N ASP A 189 -11.04 3.35 -9.04
CA ASP A 189 -12.09 2.34 -9.26
C ASP A 189 -12.80 1.92 -7.96
N ARG A 190 -12.07 1.90 -6.85
CA ARG A 190 -12.63 1.56 -5.54
C ARG A 190 -13.71 2.54 -5.09
N ILE A 191 -13.51 3.82 -5.32
CA ILE A 191 -14.49 4.86 -4.96
C ILE A 191 -15.69 4.78 -5.89
N THR A 192 -15.48 4.55 -7.19
CA THR A 192 -16.55 4.29 -8.14
C THR A 192 -17.42 3.08 -7.73
N GLN A 193 -16.79 2.01 -7.23
CA GLN A 193 -17.52 0.84 -6.72
C GLN A 193 -18.33 1.12 -5.45
N LEU A 194 -17.86 2.01 -4.57
CA LEU A 194 -18.51 2.32 -3.29
C LEU A 194 -19.60 3.39 -3.41
N TYR A 195 -19.42 4.36 -4.32
CA TYR A 195 -20.22 5.58 -4.37
C TYR A 195 -20.82 5.88 -5.75
N GLY A 196 -20.57 5.04 -6.75
CA GLY A 196 -21.01 5.25 -8.14
C GLY A 196 -20.00 6.02 -8.99
N ALA A 197 -20.33 6.20 -10.28
CA ALA A 197 -19.43 6.80 -11.26
C ALA A 197 -19.24 8.32 -11.11
N ASP A 198 -20.22 9.00 -10.51
CA ASP A 198 -20.20 10.45 -10.27
C ASP A 198 -20.57 10.73 -8.80
N PRO A 199 -19.62 10.54 -7.88
CA PRO A 199 -19.87 10.69 -6.46
C PRO A 199 -19.99 12.18 -6.10
N ASP A 200 -20.97 12.51 -5.26
CA ASP A 200 -21.09 13.87 -4.70
C ASP A 200 -19.97 14.15 -3.69
N VAL A 201 -18.91 14.79 -4.15
CA VAL A 201 -17.73 15.12 -3.34
C VAL A 201 -18.08 16.00 -2.14
N LYS A 202 -19.09 16.87 -2.28
CA LYS A 202 -19.55 17.72 -1.16
C LYS A 202 -20.22 16.89 -0.07
N ALA A 203 -21.05 15.91 -0.47
CA ALA A 203 -21.70 15.00 0.48
C ALA A 203 -20.70 14.08 1.20
N MET A 204 -19.52 13.85 0.63
CA MET A 204 -18.44 13.11 1.29
C MET A 204 -17.79 13.84 2.46
N GLY A 205 -18.03 15.17 2.58
CA GLY A 205 -17.53 15.98 3.69
C GLY A 205 -15.99 16.07 3.74
N ILE A 206 -15.31 16.00 2.59
CA ILE A 206 -13.86 16.16 2.50
C ILE A 206 -13.53 17.65 2.68
N PRO A 207 -12.77 18.05 3.72
CA PRO A 207 -12.50 19.48 3.98
C PRO A 207 -11.80 20.20 2.82
N ALA A 208 -10.92 19.49 2.09
CA ALA A 208 -10.25 20.03 0.90
C ALA A 208 -11.20 20.30 -0.28
N GLY A 209 -12.45 19.81 -0.25
CA GLY A 209 -13.44 19.98 -1.30
C GLY A 209 -13.19 19.23 -2.61
N ILE A 210 -12.16 18.38 -2.65
CA ILE A 210 -11.78 17.56 -3.80
C ILE A 210 -11.45 16.14 -3.34
N MET A 211 -11.53 15.17 -4.24
CA MET A 211 -10.90 13.85 -4.05
C MET A 211 -9.40 13.95 -4.32
N GLY A 212 -8.62 13.12 -3.63
CA GLY A 212 -7.20 12.97 -3.91
C GLY A 212 -6.95 12.32 -5.26
N ASP A 213 -5.80 12.60 -5.85
CA ASP A 213 -5.31 11.99 -7.08
C ASP A 213 -4.36 10.83 -6.76
N ALA A 214 -4.39 9.74 -7.56
CA ALA A 214 -3.58 8.55 -7.32
C ALA A 214 -2.10 8.78 -7.63
N ASP A 215 -1.76 9.60 -8.61
CA ASP A 215 -0.36 9.90 -8.96
C ASP A 215 0.26 10.85 -7.92
N ASP A 216 -0.49 11.84 -7.42
CA ASP A 216 -0.04 12.70 -6.32
C ASP A 216 0.21 11.89 -5.04
N PHE A 217 -0.70 10.97 -4.72
CA PHE A 217 -0.51 10.02 -3.62
C PHE A 217 0.75 9.19 -3.81
N GLY A 218 1.00 8.72 -5.03
CA GLY A 218 2.18 7.94 -5.38
C GLY A 218 3.48 8.72 -5.14
N ARG A 219 3.54 10.01 -5.47
CA ARG A 219 4.71 10.87 -5.21
C ARG A 219 5.00 11.00 -3.71
N ILE A 220 3.96 11.10 -2.88
CA ILE A 220 4.12 11.09 -1.42
C ILE A 220 4.68 9.73 -0.95
N GLY A 221 4.16 8.63 -1.51
CA GLY A 221 4.68 7.29 -1.25
C GLY A 221 6.16 7.13 -1.62
N ALA A 222 6.58 7.62 -2.78
CA ALA A 222 7.97 7.61 -3.22
C ALA A 222 8.87 8.44 -2.28
N PHE A 223 8.42 9.62 -1.86
CA PHE A 223 9.13 10.41 -0.85
C PHE A 223 9.32 9.64 0.46
N MET A 224 8.30 8.94 0.96
CA MET A 224 8.42 8.15 2.19
C MET A 224 9.41 6.97 2.07
N CYS A 225 9.71 6.53 0.86
CA CYS A 225 10.72 5.51 0.57
C CYS A 225 12.11 6.10 0.31
N SER A 226 12.27 7.42 0.25
CA SER A 226 13.52 8.10 -0.11
C SER A 226 14.59 8.04 0.97
N ASP A 227 15.81 8.41 0.60
CA ASP A 227 16.90 8.62 1.57
C ASP A 227 16.65 9.83 2.47
N SER A 228 15.92 10.84 1.98
CA SER A 228 15.52 11.99 2.79
C SER A 228 14.55 11.61 3.93
N ALA A 229 13.80 10.52 3.76
CA ALA A 229 12.88 10.00 4.77
C ALA A 229 13.49 8.95 5.71
N LYS A 230 14.80 8.70 5.67
CA LYS A 230 15.47 7.66 6.47
C LYS A 230 15.28 7.74 7.99
N PHE A 231 14.92 8.92 8.50
CA PHE A 231 14.62 9.13 9.93
C PHE A 231 13.12 9.02 10.24
N MET A 232 12.28 8.71 9.23
CA MET A 232 10.85 8.47 9.38
C MET A 232 10.61 6.96 9.46
N THR A 233 10.33 6.43 10.64
CA THR A 233 9.91 5.01 10.81
C THR A 233 8.82 4.88 11.86
N GLY A 234 7.90 3.95 11.66
CA GLY A 234 6.69 3.78 12.47
C GLY A 234 5.68 4.90 12.33
N VAL A 235 5.76 5.69 11.26
CA VAL A 235 4.84 6.79 10.96
C VAL A 235 3.60 6.26 10.24
N GLN A 236 2.47 6.89 10.53
CA GLN A 236 1.18 6.68 9.90
C GLN A 236 0.73 8.01 9.31
N LEU A 237 1.05 8.23 8.02
CA LEU A 237 0.81 9.51 7.36
C LEU A 237 -0.58 9.53 6.72
N HIS A 238 -1.42 10.48 7.13
CA HIS A 238 -2.70 10.74 6.47
C HIS A 238 -2.46 11.51 5.16
N VAL A 239 -3.12 11.04 4.10
CA VAL A 239 -3.25 11.74 2.82
C VAL A 239 -4.73 11.71 2.48
N ASP A 240 -5.50 12.65 3.03
CA ASP A 240 -6.94 12.50 3.17
C ASP A 240 -7.74 13.80 2.96
N GLY A 241 -7.09 14.88 2.54
CA GLY A 241 -7.75 16.17 2.36
C GLY A 241 -8.32 16.77 3.64
N GLY A 242 -7.79 16.38 4.82
CA GLY A 242 -8.23 16.84 6.12
C GLY A 242 -9.41 16.08 6.70
N SER A 243 -9.76 14.91 6.15
CA SER A 243 -10.94 14.13 6.60
C SER A 243 -10.78 13.55 8.00
N TYR A 244 -9.56 13.25 8.45
CA TYR A 244 -9.30 12.84 9.83
C TYR A 244 -9.40 14.04 10.77
N ALA A 245 -10.33 13.96 11.73
CA ALA A 245 -10.63 15.07 12.63
C ALA A 245 -9.83 15.11 13.94
N GLY A 246 -9.04 14.06 14.22
CA GLY A 246 -8.22 13.98 15.44
C GLY A 246 -6.89 14.73 15.30
N LEU A 247 -6.27 15.02 16.45
CA LEU A 247 -4.93 15.63 16.51
C LEU A 247 -3.82 14.59 16.28
N LEU A 248 -4.01 13.33 16.72
CA LEU A 248 -3.05 12.22 16.67
C LEU A 248 -3.73 10.92 16.28
#